data_02d278e089efe1ad95ea99caae04f77b
#
_entry.id   02d278e089efe1ad95ea99caae04f77b
#
_cell.length_a   1.000
_cell.length_b   1.000
_cell.length_c   1.000
_cell.angle_alpha   90.00
_cell.angle_beta   90.00
_cell.angle_gamma   90.00
#
_symmetry.space_group_name_H-M   'P 1'
#
loop_
_entity.id
_entity.type
_entity.pdbx_description
1 polymer ?
#
loop_
_entity_poly.entity_id
_entity_poly.type
_entity_poly.pdbx_seq_one_letter_code
_entity_poly.pdbx_strand_id
1 'polypeptide(L)'
;MITRTHERAPFSNQGTHAALIFTVLAITAVTAHTLVAQQNVTYELPLSAENIHWGFYDASLEPVVTIRSGDRVYFENLLARGLERLRLAGISERRFLPSMLNVEEQETVRVGSHPLNGPVYVEGAEVGDVLEVRLIDIGFLADYGVSGFLPGGGTLPMDFPSAALRAFEIDTINGTITMTGVEGIEIPARPFFGSIGVAPPLLRGRINSTAPGYHVGNLDNKDLVEGTTLFMPVHVDGALLSIGDGHAAQGDGEVTGTAIEASLYGTIEVILHKDRTLQWPRAETPTHYISMGLDPDLDEAARMATREMVRFLVEDKGMEPGDAYILCSVALNLRITQLVDGTKGVHGMLSKDLFR
;
A
#
# COMPACT_ATOMS: atom_id res chain seq x y z
N MET A 1 27.27 82.29 28.58
CA MET A 1 28.39 82.97 29.24
C MET A 1 29.65 82.28 28.76
N ILE A 2 30.39 83.04 27.90
CA ILE A 2 31.85 83.23 27.87
C ILE A 2 32.62 81.98 27.36
N THR A 3 33.02 81.95 26.06
CA THR A 3 34.28 82.45 25.40
C THR A 3 35.55 81.74 25.90
N ARG A 4 36.44 81.20 25.10
CA ARG A 4 37.27 81.71 23.96
C ARG A 4 38.23 80.60 23.51
N THR A 5 38.32 80.31 22.23
CA THR A 5 39.40 80.50 21.29
C THR A 5 40.86 80.31 21.79
N HIS A 6 41.64 79.50 21.07
CA HIS A 6 42.81 79.93 20.35
C HIS A 6 43.45 78.90 19.42
N GLU A 7 43.70 79.33 18.23
CA GLU A 7 44.53 78.83 17.15
C GLU A 7 45.94 78.46 17.52
N ARG A 8 46.58 77.52 16.81
CA ARG A 8 47.66 77.68 15.85
C ARG A 8 48.18 76.38 15.29
N ALA A 9 48.24 76.31 13.97
CA ALA A 9 49.07 75.41 13.18
C ALA A 9 50.50 75.91 13.14
N PRO A 10 51.48 75.33 12.33
CA PRO A 10 51.65 74.00 11.77
C PRO A 10 53.07 73.48 12.03
N PHE A 11 53.41 72.21 11.71
CA PHE A 11 54.68 71.86 11.13
C PHE A 11 54.63 70.50 10.40
N SER A 12 55.11 70.52 9.17
CA SER A 12 55.31 69.38 8.27
C SER A 12 56.35 68.41 8.77
N ASN A 13 56.13 67.17 8.55
CA ASN A 13 57.26 66.28 8.20
C ASN A 13 56.74 65.07 7.38
N GLN A 14 57.42 64.94 6.22
CA GLN A 14 57.21 63.83 5.29
C GLN A 14 57.82 62.56 5.86
N GLY A 15 57.09 61.51 5.95
CA GLY A 15 57.61 60.19 6.25
C GLY A 15 56.86 59.19 5.37
N THR A 16 57.47 58.74 4.30
CA THR A 16 57.03 57.68 3.40
C THR A 16 57.03 56.37 4.16
N HIS A 17 55.80 55.86 4.42
CA HIS A 17 55.67 54.47 4.83
C HIS A 17 54.90 53.71 3.71
N ALA A 18 55.66 52.82 3.06
CA ALA A 18 55.12 51.84 2.15
C ALA A 18 54.16 50.90 2.90
N ALA A 19 52.86 50.98 2.63
CA ALA A 19 51.90 50.06 3.14
C ALA A 19 51.89 48.78 2.26
N LEU A 20 52.44 47.68 2.80
CA LEU A 20 52.29 46.35 2.22
C LEU A 20 50.82 45.92 2.38
N ILE A 21 50.10 45.90 1.28
CA ILE A 21 48.73 45.30 1.24
C ILE A 21 48.89 43.77 1.09
N PHE A 22 48.67 43.05 2.18
CA PHE A 22 48.49 41.58 2.13
C PHE A 22 47.09 41.29 1.65
N THR A 23 46.97 40.93 0.37
CA THR A 23 45.70 40.38 -0.17
C THR A 23 45.63 38.93 0.25
N VAL A 24 44.79 38.62 1.26
CA VAL A 24 44.48 37.26 1.65
C VAL A 24 43.41 36.75 0.64
N LEU A 25 43.84 35.94 -0.31
CA LEU A 25 42.94 35.19 -1.19
C LEU A 25 42.32 34.05 -0.36
N ALA A 26 41.10 34.23 0.10
CA ALA A 26 40.31 33.15 0.67
C ALA A 26 39.79 32.25 -0.48
N ILE A 27 40.50 31.14 -0.72
CA ILE A 27 40.02 30.08 -1.62
C ILE A 27 38.92 29.32 -0.86
N THR A 28 37.65 29.67 -1.12
CA THR A 28 36.49 28.84 -0.71
C THR A 28 36.46 27.62 -1.64
N ALA A 29 36.95 26.49 -1.18
CA ALA A 29 36.75 25.22 -1.83
C ALA A 29 35.27 24.86 -1.73
N VAL A 30 34.49 25.12 -2.78
CA VAL A 30 33.16 24.60 -2.94
C VAL A 30 33.32 23.11 -3.27
N THR A 31 33.19 22.25 -2.27
CA THR A 31 33.05 20.81 -2.49
C THR A 31 31.72 20.57 -3.16
N ALA A 32 31.73 20.45 -4.48
CA ALA A 32 30.58 19.93 -5.22
C ALA A 32 30.36 18.48 -4.77
N HIS A 33 29.40 18.26 -3.88
CA HIS A 33 28.87 16.92 -3.65
C HIS A 33 28.12 16.55 -4.93
N THR A 34 28.73 15.75 -5.77
CA THR A 34 28.04 15.05 -6.84
C THR A 34 27.01 14.15 -6.14
N LEU A 35 25.75 14.56 -6.18
CA LEU A 35 24.62 13.66 -5.95
C LEU A 35 24.70 12.59 -7.05
N VAL A 36 25.36 11.47 -6.75
CA VAL A 36 25.20 10.27 -7.55
C VAL A 36 23.73 9.92 -7.44
N ALA A 37 22.98 10.05 -8.52
CA ALA A 37 21.61 9.57 -8.58
C ALA A 37 21.66 8.09 -8.19
N GLN A 38 21.09 7.76 -7.04
CA GLN A 38 21.02 6.40 -6.54
C GLN A 38 20.14 5.63 -7.54
N GLN A 39 20.69 4.62 -8.18
CA GLN A 39 19.90 3.74 -9.04
C GLN A 39 18.95 2.95 -8.15
N ASN A 40 17.65 3.03 -8.44
CA ASN A 40 16.64 2.21 -7.78
C ASN A 40 16.93 0.74 -8.08
N VAL A 41 16.95 -0.06 -7.04
CA VAL A 41 17.20 -1.51 -7.13
C VAL A 41 15.84 -2.22 -7.17
N THR A 42 15.75 -3.31 -7.93
CA THR A 42 14.63 -4.24 -7.84
C THR A 42 15.09 -5.49 -7.09
N TYR A 43 14.42 -5.77 -6.00
CA TYR A 43 14.59 -7.00 -5.21
C TYR A 43 13.56 -8.03 -5.67
N GLU A 44 13.94 -9.29 -5.71
CA GLU A 44 13.06 -10.39 -6.15
C GLU A 44 12.71 -11.29 -4.96
N LEU A 45 11.43 -11.48 -4.72
CA LEU A 45 10.85 -12.40 -3.75
C LEU A 45 10.00 -13.46 -4.50
N PRO A 46 10.64 -14.45 -5.16
CA PRO A 46 9.90 -15.52 -5.83
C PRO A 46 9.10 -16.32 -4.81
N LEU A 47 8.08 -17.05 -5.28
CA LEU A 47 7.24 -17.87 -4.44
C LEU A 47 8.05 -18.99 -3.79
N SER A 48 8.35 -18.83 -2.51
CA SER A 48 9.05 -19.79 -1.66
C SER A 48 8.59 -19.66 -0.21
N ALA A 49 8.76 -20.69 0.60
CA ALA A 49 8.41 -20.66 2.02
C ALA A 49 9.23 -19.62 2.80
N GLU A 50 10.43 -19.28 2.33
CA GLU A 50 11.31 -18.28 2.98
C GLU A 50 10.82 -16.86 2.79
N ASN A 51 10.05 -16.58 1.72
CA ASN A 51 9.60 -15.26 1.35
C ASN A 51 8.16 -14.97 1.81
N ILE A 52 7.50 -15.92 2.45
CA ILE A 52 6.11 -15.78 2.90
C ILE A 52 5.97 -16.10 4.39
N HIS A 53 4.99 -15.46 5.01
CA HIS A 53 4.48 -15.81 6.33
C HIS A 53 2.95 -15.91 6.29
N TRP A 54 2.35 -16.52 7.32
CA TRP A 54 0.92 -16.84 7.29
C TRP A 54 0.12 -16.07 8.33
N GLY A 55 -0.99 -15.49 7.87
CA GLY A 55 -2.16 -15.17 8.66
C GLY A 55 -2.07 -13.98 9.62
N PHE A 56 -0.92 -13.32 9.76
CA PHE A 56 -0.77 -12.20 10.69
C PHE A 56 0.18 -11.14 10.20
N TYR A 57 -0.14 -9.88 10.50
CA TYR A 57 0.80 -8.76 10.53
C TYR A 57 1.41 -8.70 11.93
N ASP A 58 2.73 -8.77 12.04
CA ASP A 58 3.43 -8.92 13.32
C ASP A 58 4.78 -8.17 13.30
N ALA A 59 4.96 -7.28 14.28
CA ALA A 59 6.18 -6.50 14.42
C ALA A 59 7.40 -7.32 14.92
N SER A 60 7.19 -8.57 15.30
CA SER A 60 8.27 -9.48 15.75
C SER A 60 8.83 -10.36 14.63
N LEU A 61 8.28 -10.27 13.42
CA LEU A 61 8.81 -11.03 12.28
C LEU A 61 10.12 -10.43 11.79
N GLU A 62 11.09 -11.30 11.50
CA GLU A 62 12.32 -10.91 10.83
C GLU A 62 12.03 -10.56 9.37
N PRO A 63 12.58 -9.46 8.85
CA PRO A 63 12.37 -9.08 7.46
C PRO A 63 13.09 -10.02 6.50
N VAL A 64 12.43 -10.37 5.40
CA VAL A 64 13.02 -11.21 4.32
C VAL A 64 13.95 -10.39 3.43
N VAL A 65 13.75 -9.07 3.38
CA VAL A 65 14.58 -8.13 2.61
C VAL A 65 14.54 -6.76 3.24
N THR A 66 15.65 -6.02 3.09
CA THR A 66 15.75 -4.59 3.46
C THR A 66 15.93 -3.77 2.19
N ILE A 67 15.11 -2.73 2.04
CA ILE A 67 15.10 -1.85 0.87
C ILE A 67 15.23 -0.38 1.29
N ARG A 68 15.50 0.49 0.33
CA ARG A 68 15.52 1.96 0.49
C ARG A 68 14.33 2.60 -0.19
N SER A 69 14.02 3.81 0.24
CA SER A 69 13.02 4.64 -0.45
C SER A 69 13.36 4.79 -1.94
N GLY A 70 12.41 4.46 -2.81
CA GLY A 70 12.54 4.45 -4.27
C GLY A 70 12.89 3.09 -4.85
N ASP A 71 13.27 2.11 -4.04
CA ASP A 71 13.52 0.75 -4.53
C ASP A 71 12.23 0.02 -4.88
N ARG A 72 12.36 -1.04 -5.67
CA ARG A 72 11.27 -1.91 -6.13
C ARG A 72 11.38 -3.30 -5.54
N VAL A 73 10.23 -3.93 -5.37
CA VAL A 73 10.13 -5.33 -4.98
C VAL A 73 9.23 -6.03 -5.99
N TYR A 74 9.78 -7.03 -6.68
CA TYR A 74 9.02 -8.04 -7.41
C TYR A 74 8.71 -9.19 -6.45
N PHE A 75 7.50 -9.72 -6.48
CA PHE A 75 7.11 -10.85 -5.65
C PHE A 75 6.10 -11.74 -6.35
N GLU A 76 6.07 -12.99 -5.96
CA GLU A 76 5.11 -14.00 -6.41
C GLU A 76 4.31 -14.49 -5.21
N ASN A 77 2.99 -14.44 -5.32
CA ASN A 77 2.07 -14.73 -4.22
C ASN A 77 1.30 -16.04 -4.44
N LEU A 78 1.20 -16.83 -3.38
CA LEU A 78 0.30 -17.99 -3.33
C LEU A 78 -1.12 -17.49 -2.98
N LEU A 79 -2.15 -18.03 -3.65
CA LEU A 79 -3.55 -17.71 -3.35
C LEU A 79 -3.92 -18.01 -1.89
N ALA A 80 -4.93 -17.30 -1.38
CA ALA A 80 -5.44 -17.49 -0.02
C ALA A 80 -5.83 -18.94 0.26
N ARG A 81 -5.51 -19.42 1.46
CA ARG A 81 -5.73 -20.79 1.95
C ARG A 81 -4.97 -21.89 1.20
N GLY A 82 -4.12 -21.56 0.23
CA GLY A 82 -3.23 -22.49 -0.45
C GLY A 82 -3.90 -23.53 -1.34
N LEU A 83 -3.16 -24.60 -1.69
CA LEU A 83 -3.53 -25.54 -2.74
C LEU A 83 -4.72 -26.44 -2.42
N GLU A 84 -5.02 -26.68 -1.15
CA GLU A 84 -6.18 -27.52 -0.78
C GLU A 84 -7.48 -26.97 -1.39
N ARG A 85 -7.63 -25.66 -1.42
CA ARG A 85 -8.79 -24.99 -1.99
C ARG A 85 -8.95 -25.25 -3.49
N LEU A 86 -7.81 -25.29 -4.21
CA LEU A 86 -7.77 -25.63 -5.63
C LEU A 86 -8.19 -27.10 -5.88
N ARG A 87 -7.70 -28.02 -5.07
CA ARG A 87 -8.09 -29.43 -5.13
C ARG A 87 -9.58 -29.64 -4.90
N LEU A 88 -10.12 -28.97 -3.86
CA LEU A 88 -11.55 -29.01 -3.55
C LEU A 88 -12.42 -28.41 -4.67
N ALA A 89 -11.92 -27.44 -5.41
CA ALA A 89 -12.58 -26.87 -6.59
C ALA A 89 -12.46 -27.77 -7.85
N GLY A 90 -11.69 -28.86 -7.79
CA GLY A 90 -11.49 -29.80 -8.90
C GLY A 90 -10.40 -29.41 -9.87
N ILE A 91 -9.52 -28.46 -9.53
CA ILE A 91 -8.37 -28.10 -10.34
C ILE A 91 -7.31 -29.19 -10.20
N SER A 92 -6.83 -29.71 -11.33
CA SER A 92 -5.84 -30.80 -11.36
C SER A 92 -4.49 -30.34 -10.85
N GLU A 93 -3.87 -31.12 -9.96
CA GLU A 93 -2.51 -30.84 -9.45
C GLU A 93 -1.45 -30.76 -10.56
N ARG A 94 -1.68 -31.33 -11.73
CA ARG A 94 -0.79 -31.22 -12.89
C ARG A 94 -0.66 -29.78 -13.41
N ARG A 95 -1.59 -28.91 -13.01
CA ARG A 95 -1.57 -27.47 -13.35
C ARG A 95 -0.85 -26.65 -12.28
N PHE A 96 -0.56 -27.22 -11.11
CA PHE A 96 0.11 -26.48 -10.04
C PHE A 96 1.57 -26.22 -10.40
N LEU A 97 2.03 -25.02 -10.13
CA LEU A 97 3.44 -24.70 -10.32
C LEU A 97 4.32 -25.44 -9.32
N PRO A 98 5.53 -25.85 -9.70
CA PRO A 98 6.47 -26.48 -8.77
C PRO A 98 6.75 -25.64 -7.52
N SER A 99 6.82 -24.32 -7.65
CA SER A 99 6.98 -23.39 -6.52
C SER A 99 5.83 -23.48 -5.51
N MET A 100 4.58 -23.61 -5.98
CA MET A 100 3.40 -23.76 -5.11
C MET A 100 3.46 -25.09 -4.32
N LEU A 101 3.83 -26.18 -4.98
CA LEU A 101 3.98 -27.49 -4.33
C LEU A 101 5.13 -27.48 -3.31
N ASN A 102 6.23 -26.81 -3.63
CA ASN A 102 7.36 -26.68 -2.73
C ASN A 102 7.02 -25.88 -1.46
N VAL A 103 6.27 -24.78 -1.60
CA VAL A 103 5.74 -24.01 -0.44
C VAL A 103 4.85 -24.93 0.41
N GLU A 104 3.95 -25.69 -0.21
CA GLU A 104 3.06 -26.59 0.53
C GLU A 104 3.82 -27.69 1.30
N GLU A 105 4.90 -28.24 0.74
CA GLU A 105 5.73 -29.27 1.36
C GLU A 105 6.53 -28.72 2.56
N GLN A 106 7.03 -27.48 2.45
CA GLN A 106 7.85 -26.85 3.50
C GLN A 106 7.02 -26.23 4.62
N GLU A 107 5.82 -25.76 4.31
CA GLU A 107 4.92 -25.11 5.27
C GLU A 107 4.11 -26.13 6.08
N THR A 108 4.68 -26.58 7.20
CA THR A 108 4.04 -27.56 8.08
C THR A 108 2.97 -26.98 9.00
N VAL A 109 3.01 -25.66 9.27
CA VAL A 109 2.07 -24.96 10.16
C VAL A 109 1.55 -23.71 9.45
N ARG A 110 0.29 -23.76 9.04
CA ARG A 110 -0.41 -22.61 8.46
C ARG A 110 -1.37 -22.03 9.47
N VAL A 111 -1.17 -20.78 9.85
CA VAL A 111 -2.02 -20.10 10.80
C VAL A 111 -2.72 -18.94 10.09
N GLY A 112 -4.04 -18.99 9.97
CA GLY A 112 -4.84 -17.98 9.26
C GLY A 112 -5.04 -18.31 7.78
N SER A 113 -5.54 -17.34 7.02
CA SER A 113 -6.02 -17.54 5.65
C SER A 113 -5.02 -17.12 4.58
N HIS A 114 -4.26 -16.06 4.83
CA HIS A 114 -3.48 -15.39 3.78
C HIS A 114 -1.98 -15.70 3.93
N PRO A 115 -1.36 -16.28 2.88
CA PRO A 115 0.09 -16.24 2.73
C PRO A 115 0.47 -14.84 2.26
N LEU A 116 1.36 -14.18 3.00
CA LEU A 116 1.81 -12.81 2.75
C LEU A 116 3.30 -12.83 2.42
N ASN A 117 3.70 -12.22 1.33
CA ASN A 117 5.10 -11.99 0.98
C ASN A 117 5.69 -10.89 1.86
N GLY A 118 6.87 -11.13 2.41
CA GLY A 118 7.53 -10.22 3.34
C GLY A 118 7.79 -10.82 4.72
N PRO A 119 7.99 -10.00 5.77
CA PRO A 119 7.94 -8.54 5.72
C PRO A 119 9.15 -7.92 5.02
N VAL A 120 8.93 -6.79 4.37
CA VAL A 120 9.94 -5.94 3.75
C VAL A 120 10.29 -4.82 4.73
N TYR A 121 11.55 -4.70 5.11
CA TYR A 121 12.04 -3.60 5.94
C TYR A 121 12.44 -2.41 5.07
N VAL A 122 11.91 -1.22 5.36
CA VAL A 122 12.23 0.02 4.66
C VAL A 122 13.21 0.85 5.48
N GLU A 123 14.45 1.01 5.00
CA GLU A 123 15.49 1.78 5.71
C GLU A 123 15.03 3.20 6.03
N GLY A 124 15.19 3.60 7.29
CA GLY A 124 14.86 4.93 7.78
C GLY A 124 13.37 5.19 8.00
N ALA A 125 12.48 4.20 7.79
CA ALA A 125 11.08 4.34 8.16
C ALA A 125 10.93 4.31 9.69
N GLU A 126 10.23 5.31 10.24
CA GLU A 126 9.99 5.50 11.67
C GLU A 126 8.50 5.68 11.94
N VAL A 127 8.09 5.48 13.18
CA VAL A 127 6.68 5.65 13.59
C VAL A 127 6.19 7.06 13.27
N GLY A 128 5.07 7.13 12.55
CA GLY A 128 4.44 8.40 12.14
C GLY A 128 4.75 8.83 10.71
N ASP A 129 5.74 8.20 10.06
CA ASP A 129 6.00 8.38 8.63
C ASP A 129 4.88 7.81 7.77
N VAL A 130 4.93 8.06 6.46
CA VAL A 130 4.00 7.50 5.49
C VAL A 130 4.78 6.72 4.43
N LEU A 131 4.36 5.47 4.18
CA LEU A 131 4.78 4.73 3.00
C LEU A 131 3.84 5.03 1.84
N GLU A 132 4.43 5.36 0.70
CA GLU A 132 3.77 5.38 -0.60
C GLU A 132 4.17 4.10 -1.34
N VAL A 133 3.20 3.26 -1.66
CA VAL A 133 3.36 2.01 -2.41
C VAL A 133 2.68 2.15 -3.76
N ARG A 134 3.50 2.19 -4.82
CA ARG A 134 3.03 2.24 -6.21
C ARG A 134 2.94 0.82 -6.75
N LEU A 135 1.78 0.46 -7.27
CA LEU A 135 1.55 -0.82 -7.93
C LEU A 135 1.96 -0.69 -9.40
N ILE A 136 3.17 -1.16 -9.73
CA ILE A 136 3.79 -0.93 -11.05
C ILE A 136 3.33 -1.95 -12.08
N ASP A 137 3.20 -3.21 -11.66
CA ASP A 137 2.83 -4.33 -12.52
C ASP A 137 2.13 -5.39 -11.68
N ILE A 138 1.03 -5.97 -12.19
CA ILE A 138 0.30 -7.06 -11.54
C ILE A 138 -0.15 -8.04 -12.61
N GLY A 139 0.21 -9.31 -12.45
CA GLY A 139 -0.16 -10.35 -13.40
C GLY A 139 -0.42 -11.70 -12.74
N PHE A 140 -0.78 -12.67 -13.55
CA PHE A 140 -1.18 -13.99 -13.11
C PHE A 140 0.00 -14.97 -13.15
N LEU A 141 0.26 -15.67 -12.04
CA LEU A 141 1.17 -16.82 -12.00
C LEU A 141 0.54 -18.08 -12.59
N ALA A 142 -0.79 -18.18 -12.53
CA ALA A 142 -1.55 -19.33 -13.02
C ALA A 142 -2.80 -18.88 -13.77
N ASP A 143 -3.25 -19.69 -14.70
CA ASP A 143 -4.41 -19.45 -15.56
C ASP A 143 -5.73 -19.93 -14.95
N TYR A 144 -5.81 -20.01 -13.62
CA TYR A 144 -6.98 -20.45 -12.87
C TYR A 144 -7.13 -19.69 -11.55
N GLY A 145 -8.35 -19.67 -11.05
CA GLY A 145 -8.69 -19.16 -9.74
C GLY A 145 -9.84 -19.93 -9.12
N VAL A 146 -10.23 -19.56 -7.92
CA VAL A 146 -11.30 -20.19 -7.17
C VAL A 146 -12.08 -19.18 -6.34
N SER A 147 -13.41 -19.31 -6.31
CA SER A 147 -14.28 -18.53 -5.42
C SER A 147 -15.34 -19.42 -4.79
N GLY A 148 -15.85 -19.04 -3.64
CA GLY A 148 -16.88 -19.79 -2.95
C GLY A 148 -17.26 -19.22 -1.60
N PHE A 149 -18.01 -19.97 -0.84
CA PHE A 149 -18.43 -19.63 0.51
C PHE A 149 -18.47 -20.86 1.41
N LEU A 150 -18.31 -20.62 2.69
CA LEU A 150 -18.42 -21.63 3.76
C LEU A 150 -19.75 -21.44 4.50
N PRO A 151 -20.26 -22.49 5.19
CA PRO A 151 -21.44 -22.37 6.03
C PRO A 151 -21.25 -21.27 7.08
N GLY A 152 -22.23 -20.37 7.19
CA GLY A 152 -22.18 -19.25 8.13
C GLY A 152 -21.30 -18.08 7.68
N GLY A 153 -20.68 -18.15 6.48
CA GLY A 153 -19.86 -17.09 5.90
C GLY A 153 -20.66 -16.19 4.94
N GLY A 154 -19.97 -15.13 4.49
CA GLY A 154 -20.56 -14.18 3.55
C GLY A 154 -21.64 -13.28 4.17
N THR A 155 -22.33 -12.54 3.32
CA THR A 155 -23.39 -11.59 3.71
C THR A 155 -24.76 -12.24 3.92
N LEU A 156 -24.95 -13.48 3.43
CA LEU A 156 -26.21 -14.21 3.47
C LEU A 156 -26.06 -15.59 4.15
N PRO A 157 -25.53 -15.66 5.39
CA PRO A 157 -25.14 -16.92 6.02
C PRO A 157 -26.33 -17.89 6.27
N MET A 158 -27.53 -17.36 6.42
CA MET A 158 -28.76 -18.18 6.66
C MET A 158 -29.39 -18.70 5.39
N ASP A 159 -29.16 -18.01 4.26
CA ASP A 159 -29.74 -18.40 2.97
C ASP A 159 -28.90 -19.48 2.28
N PHE A 160 -27.58 -19.54 2.62
CA PHE A 160 -26.63 -20.50 2.07
C PHE A 160 -25.97 -21.32 3.19
N PRO A 161 -26.68 -22.30 3.77
CA PRO A 161 -26.19 -23.05 4.95
C PRO A 161 -25.13 -24.10 4.62
N SER A 162 -24.88 -24.39 3.33
CA SER A 162 -23.85 -25.35 2.87
C SER A 162 -22.73 -24.65 2.13
N ALA A 163 -21.53 -25.24 2.19
CA ALA A 163 -20.39 -24.72 1.42
C ALA A 163 -20.58 -24.92 -0.09
N ALA A 164 -20.08 -23.96 -0.87
CA ALA A 164 -19.89 -24.13 -2.30
C ALA A 164 -18.54 -23.54 -2.72
N LEU A 165 -17.92 -24.19 -3.70
CA LEU A 165 -16.64 -23.77 -4.26
C LEU A 165 -16.69 -23.98 -5.78
N ARG A 166 -16.14 -23.04 -6.54
CA ARG A 166 -16.09 -23.10 -8.00
C ARG A 166 -14.70 -22.72 -8.49
N ALA A 167 -14.23 -23.47 -9.47
CA ALA A 167 -13.06 -23.12 -10.25
C ALA A 167 -13.42 -22.09 -11.34
N PHE A 168 -12.45 -21.25 -11.66
CA PHE A 168 -12.52 -20.28 -12.74
C PHE A 168 -11.30 -20.46 -13.64
N GLU A 169 -11.54 -20.38 -14.95
CA GLU A 169 -10.49 -20.36 -15.96
C GLU A 169 -10.18 -18.92 -16.32
N ILE A 170 -8.90 -18.57 -16.37
CA ILE A 170 -8.42 -17.19 -16.60
C ILE A 170 -7.73 -17.18 -17.97
N ASP A 171 -8.31 -16.49 -18.93
CA ASP A 171 -7.63 -16.17 -20.20
C ASP A 171 -6.78 -14.92 -20.00
N THR A 172 -5.51 -15.14 -19.72
CA THR A 172 -4.53 -14.07 -19.45
C THR A 172 -4.19 -13.25 -20.71
N ILE A 173 -4.50 -13.78 -21.92
CA ILE A 173 -4.25 -13.10 -23.20
C ILE A 173 -5.37 -12.12 -23.51
N ASN A 174 -6.63 -12.57 -23.36
CA ASN A 174 -7.81 -11.76 -23.64
C ASN A 174 -8.30 -10.96 -22.43
N GLY A 175 -7.76 -11.23 -21.24
CA GLY A 175 -8.15 -10.55 -20.00
C GLY A 175 -9.56 -10.91 -19.54
N THR A 176 -9.98 -12.15 -19.71
CA THR A 176 -11.34 -12.62 -19.35
C THR A 176 -11.31 -13.86 -18.47
N ILE A 177 -12.35 -14.03 -17.67
CA ILE A 177 -12.49 -15.12 -16.71
C ILE A 177 -13.85 -15.79 -16.92
N THR A 178 -13.87 -17.13 -16.96
CA THR A 178 -15.10 -17.93 -17.05
C THR A 178 -15.26 -18.82 -15.83
N MET A 179 -16.52 -18.98 -15.36
CA MET A 179 -16.85 -19.91 -14.28
C MET A 179 -16.99 -21.32 -14.84
N THR A 180 -16.20 -22.26 -14.33
CA THR A 180 -16.22 -23.65 -14.79
C THR A 180 -17.60 -24.28 -14.60
N GLY A 181 -18.16 -24.82 -15.69
CA GLY A 181 -19.47 -25.46 -15.72
C GLY A 181 -20.67 -24.50 -15.78
N VAL A 182 -20.44 -23.20 -16.01
CA VAL A 182 -21.49 -22.20 -16.23
C VAL A 182 -21.24 -21.50 -17.56
N GLU A 183 -22.18 -21.63 -18.48
CA GLU A 183 -22.05 -21.04 -19.83
C GLU A 183 -22.60 -19.60 -19.87
N GLY A 184 -22.07 -18.80 -20.79
CA GLY A 184 -22.57 -17.45 -21.09
C GLY A 184 -22.20 -16.37 -20.08
N ILE A 185 -21.30 -16.66 -19.14
CA ILE A 185 -20.76 -15.68 -18.19
C ILE A 185 -19.28 -15.47 -18.48
N GLU A 186 -18.92 -14.22 -18.76
CA GLU A 186 -17.55 -13.77 -18.92
C GLU A 186 -17.31 -12.55 -18.01
N ILE A 187 -16.27 -12.63 -17.18
CA ILE A 187 -15.92 -11.61 -16.19
C ILE A 187 -14.61 -10.97 -16.64
N PRO A 188 -14.50 -9.63 -16.73
CA PRO A 188 -13.23 -8.98 -17.01
C PRO A 188 -12.21 -9.28 -15.91
N ALA A 189 -11.02 -9.73 -16.29
CA ALA A 189 -9.90 -9.89 -15.39
C ALA A 189 -9.38 -8.51 -14.96
N ARG A 190 -9.31 -8.30 -13.63
CA ARG A 190 -8.77 -7.08 -13.02
C ARG A 190 -7.98 -7.47 -11.79
N PRO A 191 -6.74 -8.00 -11.97
CA PRO A 191 -5.98 -8.52 -10.85
C PRO A 191 -5.55 -7.40 -9.89
N PHE A 192 -5.61 -7.71 -8.59
CA PHE A 192 -5.13 -6.84 -7.53
C PHE A 192 -4.79 -7.67 -6.29
N PHE A 193 -4.09 -7.07 -5.31
CA PHE A 193 -3.82 -7.70 -4.03
C PHE A 193 -4.83 -7.20 -2.99
N GLY A 194 -5.60 -8.12 -2.40
CA GLY A 194 -6.55 -7.82 -1.34
C GLY A 194 -5.87 -7.31 -0.09
N SER A 195 -4.71 -7.87 0.23
CA SER A 195 -3.99 -7.60 1.47
C SER A 195 -2.64 -6.92 1.22
N ILE A 196 -2.53 -5.62 1.58
CA ILE A 196 -1.30 -4.83 1.57
C ILE A 196 -1.25 -4.07 2.89
N GLY A 197 -0.23 -4.31 3.73
CA GLY A 197 -0.22 -3.68 5.04
C GLY A 197 1.15 -3.63 5.68
N VAL A 198 1.22 -2.93 6.81
CA VAL A 198 2.42 -2.76 7.63
C VAL A 198 2.23 -3.44 8.98
N ALA A 199 3.32 -3.73 9.68
CA ALA A 199 3.22 -4.28 11.02
C ALA A 199 2.55 -3.30 11.99
N PRO A 200 1.67 -3.78 12.90
CA PRO A 200 1.06 -2.98 13.95
C PRO A 200 2.09 -2.57 15.01
N PRO A 201 1.77 -1.56 15.87
CA PRO A 201 2.60 -1.24 17.02
C PRO A 201 2.86 -2.48 17.89
N LEU A 202 4.10 -2.67 18.35
CA LEU A 202 4.53 -3.84 19.13
C LEU A 202 3.60 -4.16 20.32
N LEU A 203 3.12 -3.12 21.03
CA LEU A 203 2.21 -3.28 22.17
C LEU A 203 0.81 -3.80 21.81
N ARG A 204 0.44 -3.78 20.53
CA ARG A 204 -0.83 -4.35 20.04
C ARG A 204 -0.73 -5.84 19.76
N GLY A 205 0.50 -6.38 19.75
CA GLY A 205 0.78 -7.74 19.32
C GLY A 205 0.50 -7.94 17.82
N ARG A 206 0.36 -9.19 17.42
CA ARG A 206 0.05 -9.54 16.04
C ARG A 206 -1.44 -9.34 15.73
N ILE A 207 -1.74 -8.90 14.51
CA ILE A 207 -3.09 -8.71 13.99
C ILE A 207 -3.36 -9.79 12.93
N ASN A 208 -4.51 -10.47 13.04
CA ASN A 208 -4.94 -11.44 12.03
C ASN A 208 -5.13 -10.75 10.67
N SER A 209 -4.61 -11.36 9.62
CA SER A 209 -4.61 -10.81 8.27
C SER A 209 -6.01 -10.69 7.63
N THR A 210 -7.05 -11.31 8.20
CA THR A 210 -8.40 -11.25 7.64
C THR A 210 -9.04 -9.86 7.81
N ALA A 211 -8.86 -9.20 8.97
CA ALA A 211 -9.52 -7.93 9.22
C ALA A 211 -8.62 -6.74 8.82
N PRO A 212 -9.08 -5.83 7.94
CA PRO A 212 -8.38 -4.58 7.68
C PRO A 212 -8.48 -3.62 8.87
N GLY A 213 -7.56 -2.65 8.92
CA GLY A 213 -7.54 -1.67 10.00
C GLY A 213 -6.54 -0.53 9.78
N TYR A 214 -6.11 0.10 10.87
CA TYR A 214 -5.11 1.18 10.81
C TYR A 214 -3.75 0.72 10.24
N HIS A 215 -3.43 -0.58 10.35
CA HIS A 215 -2.27 -1.22 9.73
C HIS A 215 -2.45 -1.49 8.24
N VAL A 216 -3.57 -1.08 7.68
CA VAL A 216 -4.06 -1.33 6.32
C VAL A 216 -4.51 -2.79 6.17
N GLY A 217 -3.63 -3.69 5.76
CA GLY A 217 -3.95 -5.13 5.70
C GLY A 217 -4.95 -5.47 4.62
N ASN A 218 -5.94 -6.29 4.97
CA ASN A 218 -6.92 -6.87 4.05
C ASN A 218 -8.01 -5.88 3.62
N LEU A 219 -7.64 -4.93 2.76
CA LEU A 219 -8.59 -3.91 2.29
C LEU A 219 -9.64 -4.48 1.35
N ASP A 220 -9.29 -5.48 0.54
CA ASP A 220 -10.12 -6.04 -0.55
C ASP A 220 -10.69 -4.96 -1.46
N ASN A 221 -9.84 -3.96 -1.73
CA ASN A 221 -10.23 -2.83 -2.55
C ASN A 221 -9.86 -3.07 -4.02
N LYS A 222 -10.83 -3.48 -4.82
CA LYS A 222 -10.67 -3.83 -6.24
C LYS A 222 -10.21 -2.68 -7.14
N ASP A 223 -10.13 -1.46 -6.63
CA ASP A 223 -9.61 -0.29 -7.38
C ASP A 223 -8.11 -0.09 -7.17
N LEU A 224 -7.45 -0.92 -6.31
CA LEU A 224 -5.99 -0.95 -6.14
C LEU A 224 -5.32 -1.86 -7.18
N VAL A 225 -5.55 -1.57 -8.44
CA VAL A 225 -4.98 -2.28 -9.60
C VAL A 225 -3.64 -1.66 -10.02
N GLU A 226 -2.99 -2.24 -11.03
CA GLU A 226 -1.81 -1.67 -11.67
C GLU A 226 -1.99 -0.17 -12.00
N GLY A 227 -0.94 0.62 -11.76
CA GLY A 227 -0.95 2.08 -11.94
C GLY A 227 -1.59 2.86 -10.78
N THR A 228 -1.99 2.20 -9.70
CA THR A 228 -2.49 2.87 -8.49
C THR A 228 -1.41 3.06 -7.44
N THR A 229 -1.65 3.98 -6.52
CA THR A 229 -0.76 4.28 -5.38
C THR A 229 -1.54 4.16 -4.09
N LEU A 230 -0.99 3.43 -3.12
CA LEU A 230 -1.51 3.29 -1.76
C LEU A 230 -0.59 4.02 -0.79
N PHE A 231 -1.16 4.85 0.09
CA PHE A 231 -0.45 5.55 1.16
C PHE A 231 -0.84 4.93 2.49
N MET A 232 0.15 4.56 3.29
CA MET A 232 -0.03 3.83 4.54
C MET A 232 0.73 4.49 5.69
N PRO A 233 0.11 4.62 6.89
CA PRO A 233 0.82 5.08 8.08
C PRO A 233 1.82 4.03 8.57
N VAL A 234 3.01 4.47 9.00
CA VAL A 234 4.04 3.60 9.60
C VAL A 234 3.84 3.52 11.11
N HIS A 235 3.85 2.32 11.68
CA HIS A 235 3.61 2.07 13.09
C HIS A 235 4.79 1.48 13.86
N VAL A 236 5.82 1.01 13.15
CA VAL A 236 7.06 0.47 13.71
C VAL A 236 8.24 0.86 12.82
N ASP A 237 9.43 0.86 13.35
CA ASP A 237 10.65 1.10 12.59
C ASP A 237 10.77 0.08 11.45
N GLY A 238 11.12 0.57 10.26
CA GLY A 238 11.18 -0.25 9.05
C GLY A 238 9.82 -0.59 8.44
N ALA A 239 8.70 -0.14 9.04
CA ALA A 239 7.32 -0.39 8.60
C ALA A 239 6.92 -1.87 8.52
N LEU A 240 7.81 -2.78 8.12
CA LEU A 240 7.58 -4.21 7.93
C LEU A 240 6.38 -4.48 7.02
N LEU A 241 6.53 -4.03 5.76
CA LEU A 241 5.49 -4.14 4.73
C LEU A 241 5.31 -5.60 4.30
N SER A 242 4.06 -6.06 4.26
CA SER A 242 3.71 -7.37 3.71
C SER A 242 2.54 -7.25 2.72
N ILE A 243 2.54 -8.13 1.70
CA ILE A 243 1.58 -8.10 0.59
C ILE A 243 1.19 -9.52 0.19
N GLY A 244 -0.09 -9.72 -0.14
CA GLY A 244 -0.60 -11.00 -0.57
C GLY A 244 -2.07 -10.98 -0.92
N ASP A 245 -2.71 -12.16 -0.89
CA ASP A 245 -4.13 -12.30 -1.15
C ASP A 245 -4.50 -11.84 -2.56
N GLY A 246 -3.98 -12.56 -3.55
CA GLY A 246 -4.17 -12.23 -4.96
C GLY A 246 -5.58 -12.53 -5.44
N HIS A 247 -6.24 -11.52 -6.01
CA HIS A 247 -7.58 -11.59 -6.56
C HIS A 247 -7.56 -11.36 -8.07
N ALA A 248 -8.20 -12.24 -8.83
CA ALA A 248 -8.33 -12.09 -10.28
C ALA A 248 -9.45 -11.10 -10.67
N ALA A 249 -10.51 -11.07 -9.89
CA ALA A 249 -11.62 -10.12 -9.99
C ALA A 249 -12.47 -10.17 -8.72
N GLN A 250 -13.12 -9.04 -8.40
CA GLN A 250 -14.02 -8.91 -7.24
C GLN A 250 -15.15 -7.93 -7.55
N GLY A 251 -16.35 -8.19 -7.04
CA GLY A 251 -17.44 -7.23 -6.96
C GLY A 251 -17.34 -6.35 -5.71
N ASP A 252 -17.98 -5.18 -5.72
CA ASP A 252 -18.10 -4.38 -4.50
C ASP A 252 -18.80 -5.22 -3.40
N GLY A 253 -18.26 -5.14 -2.17
CA GLY A 253 -18.79 -5.84 -1.01
C GLY A 253 -18.22 -7.22 -0.75
N GLU A 254 -17.54 -7.85 -1.71
CA GLU A 254 -16.96 -9.20 -1.57
C GLU A 254 -17.91 -10.20 -0.89
N VAL A 255 -19.14 -10.23 -1.36
CA VAL A 255 -20.33 -10.69 -0.63
C VAL A 255 -20.31 -12.14 -0.14
N THR A 256 -19.47 -13.00 -0.67
CA THR A 256 -19.30 -14.39 -0.22
C THR A 256 -18.15 -14.59 0.78
N GLY A 257 -17.35 -13.55 1.03
CA GLY A 257 -16.12 -13.62 1.83
C GLY A 257 -14.95 -14.22 1.04
N THR A 258 -15.03 -14.15 -0.28
CA THR A 258 -13.93 -14.43 -1.22
C THR A 258 -14.18 -13.73 -2.54
N ALA A 259 -13.11 -13.21 -3.13
CA ALA A 259 -13.07 -12.83 -4.53
C ALA A 259 -12.92 -14.07 -5.44
N ILE A 260 -12.43 -13.90 -6.66
CA ILE A 260 -11.79 -14.98 -7.42
C ILE A 260 -10.33 -15.00 -6.97
N GLU A 261 -10.04 -15.86 -5.99
CA GLU A 261 -8.70 -16.06 -5.44
C GLU A 261 -7.78 -16.62 -6.50
N ALA A 262 -6.64 -16.00 -6.71
CA ALA A 262 -5.66 -16.42 -7.70
C ALA A 262 -4.24 -16.18 -7.19
N SER A 263 -3.29 -16.98 -7.68
CA SER A 263 -1.87 -16.70 -7.45
C SER A 263 -1.41 -15.67 -8.46
N LEU A 264 -0.85 -14.57 -7.95
CA LEU A 264 -0.41 -13.42 -8.73
C LEU A 264 1.09 -13.19 -8.57
N TYR A 265 1.68 -12.47 -9.51
CA TYR A 265 2.92 -11.77 -9.30
C TYR A 265 2.68 -10.26 -9.33
N GLY A 266 3.58 -9.51 -8.73
CA GLY A 266 3.51 -8.05 -8.76
C GLY A 266 4.86 -7.40 -8.58
N THR A 267 4.96 -6.16 -9.06
CA THR A 267 6.08 -5.26 -8.78
C THR A 267 5.55 -4.00 -8.13
N ILE A 268 6.10 -3.67 -6.98
CA ILE A 268 5.81 -2.42 -6.27
C ILE A 268 7.05 -1.54 -6.21
N GLU A 269 6.85 -0.21 -6.19
CA GLU A 269 7.86 0.77 -5.81
C GLU A 269 7.48 1.37 -4.47
N VAL A 270 8.43 1.44 -3.53
CA VAL A 270 8.16 1.90 -2.16
C VAL A 270 8.88 3.22 -1.92
N ILE A 271 8.14 4.27 -1.56
CA ILE A 271 8.66 5.59 -1.27
C ILE A 271 8.32 5.96 0.18
N LEU A 272 9.31 6.45 0.92
CA LEU A 272 9.16 6.90 2.31
C LEU A 272 9.00 8.41 2.37
N HIS A 273 7.93 8.89 3.01
CA HIS A 273 7.66 10.28 3.30
C HIS A 273 7.85 10.57 4.79
N LYS A 274 8.79 11.47 5.10
CA LYS A 274 9.11 11.94 6.47
C LYS A 274 8.37 13.22 6.85
N ASP A 275 7.74 13.87 5.89
CA ASP A 275 7.10 15.18 5.99
C ASP A 275 5.56 15.13 6.02
N ARG A 276 5.01 13.92 6.06
CA ARG A 276 3.57 13.65 6.03
C ARG A 276 3.17 12.74 7.18
N THR A 277 1.90 12.82 7.58
CA THR A 277 1.29 11.90 8.55
C THR A 277 -0.08 11.46 8.05
N LEU A 278 -0.44 10.21 8.33
CA LEU A 278 -1.77 9.66 8.06
C LEU A 278 -2.29 8.94 9.29
N GLN A 279 -3.59 9.03 9.54
CA GLN A 279 -4.27 8.20 10.52
C GLN A 279 -4.82 6.91 9.90
N TRP A 280 -5.30 7.02 8.65
CA TRP A 280 -5.93 5.96 7.89
C TRP A 280 -5.34 5.90 6.48
N PRO A 281 -5.39 4.74 5.81
CA PRO A 281 -4.88 4.63 4.46
C PRO A 281 -5.65 5.54 3.50
N ARG A 282 -4.94 6.02 2.50
CA ARG A 282 -5.49 6.69 1.32
C ARG A 282 -4.92 6.04 0.09
N ALA A 283 -5.61 6.17 -1.03
CA ALA A 283 -5.06 5.75 -2.30
C ALA A 283 -5.39 6.74 -3.41
N GLU A 284 -4.73 6.57 -4.53
CA GLU A 284 -5.07 7.27 -5.74
C GLU A 284 -4.85 6.40 -6.97
N THR A 285 -5.77 6.52 -7.90
CA THR A 285 -5.64 5.97 -9.25
C THR A 285 -5.20 7.09 -10.21
N PRO A 286 -4.91 6.81 -11.47
CA PRO A 286 -4.71 7.87 -12.46
C PRO A 286 -5.86 8.87 -12.54
N THR A 287 -7.08 8.47 -12.17
CA THR A 287 -8.30 9.27 -12.36
C THR A 287 -9.01 9.68 -11.08
N HIS A 288 -8.74 9.07 -9.94
CA HIS A 288 -9.45 9.34 -8.68
C HIS A 288 -8.52 9.43 -7.48
N TYR A 289 -8.90 10.25 -6.51
CA TYR A 289 -8.46 10.15 -5.12
C TYR A 289 -9.39 9.22 -4.37
N ILE A 290 -8.82 8.40 -3.48
CA ILE A 290 -9.55 7.40 -2.70
C ILE A 290 -9.30 7.62 -1.21
N SER A 291 -10.39 7.85 -0.46
CA SER A 291 -10.38 7.79 1.00
C SER A 291 -10.97 6.46 1.47
N MET A 292 -10.60 6.01 2.67
CA MET A 292 -11.04 4.73 3.22
C MET A 292 -11.58 4.89 4.63
N GLY A 293 -12.62 4.13 4.94
CA GLY A 293 -13.18 3.98 6.27
C GLY A 293 -13.37 2.51 6.59
N LEU A 294 -12.91 2.10 7.76
CA LEU A 294 -12.83 0.71 8.19
C LEU A 294 -13.42 0.59 9.61
N ASP A 295 -14.59 -0.02 9.74
CA ASP A 295 -15.27 -0.21 11.02
C ASP A 295 -16.21 -1.43 10.96
N PRO A 296 -16.44 -2.15 12.07
CA PRO A 296 -17.48 -3.20 12.11
C PRO A 296 -18.89 -2.70 11.77
N ASP A 297 -19.18 -1.41 12.02
CA ASP A 297 -20.43 -0.75 11.62
C ASP A 297 -20.24 -0.07 10.25
N LEU A 298 -21.08 -0.44 9.26
CA LEU A 298 -20.98 0.06 7.90
C LEU A 298 -21.24 1.57 7.80
N ASP A 299 -22.14 2.11 8.63
CA ASP A 299 -22.45 3.53 8.64
C ASP A 299 -21.27 4.33 9.20
N GLU A 300 -20.57 3.79 10.21
CA GLU A 300 -19.36 4.42 10.74
C GLU A 300 -18.22 4.33 9.73
N ALA A 301 -18.04 3.20 9.04
CA ALA A 301 -17.07 3.09 7.94
C ALA A 301 -17.33 4.16 6.86
N ALA A 302 -18.61 4.39 6.48
CA ALA A 302 -18.97 5.43 5.52
C ALA A 302 -18.67 6.85 6.05
N ARG A 303 -18.93 7.12 7.35
CA ARG A 303 -18.57 8.39 8.00
C ARG A 303 -17.05 8.60 8.02
N MET A 304 -16.28 7.55 8.31
CA MET A 304 -14.82 7.61 8.30
C MET A 304 -14.28 7.91 6.91
N ALA A 305 -14.74 7.21 5.87
CA ALA A 305 -14.32 7.47 4.49
C ALA A 305 -14.62 8.92 4.06
N THR A 306 -15.80 9.44 4.44
CA THR A 306 -16.17 10.84 4.16
C THR A 306 -15.26 11.82 4.92
N ARG A 307 -15.00 11.57 6.21
CA ARG A 307 -14.14 12.41 7.05
C ARG A 307 -12.71 12.46 6.51
N GLU A 308 -12.17 11.32 6.07
CA GLU A 308 -10.83 11.24 5.48
C GLU A 308 -10.76 11.99 4.14
N MET A 309 -11.81 11.97 3.32
CA MET A 309 -11.85 12.78 2.09
C MET A 309 -11.93 14.28 2.39
N VAL A 310 -12.75 14.68 3.36
CA VAL A 310 -12.81 16.10 3.81
C VAL A 310 -11.43 16.54 4.31
N ARG A 311 -10.75 15.70 5.13
CA ARG A 311 -9.40 16.00 5.61
C ARG A 311 -8.42 16.18 4.45
N PHE A 312 -8.40 15.28 3.48
CA PHE A 312 -7.59 15.39 2.28
C PHE A 312 -7.84 16.70 1.52
N LEU A 313 -9.10 17.07 1.34
CA LEU A 313 -9.47 18.30 0.63
C LEU A 313 -9.00 19.56 1.37
N VAL A 314 -9.03 19.54 2.70
CA VAL A 314 -8.55 20.66 3.52
C VAL A 314 -7.02 20.73 3.53
N GLU A 315 -6.36 19.62 3.86
CA GLU A 315 -4.91 19.57 4.09
C GLU A 315 -4.11 19.63 2.78
N ASP A 316 -4.50 18.83 1.77
CA ASP A 316 -3.74 18.68 0.52
C ASP A 316 -4.25 19.63 -0.61
N LYS A 317 -5.52 20.06 -0.58
CA LYS A 317 -6.11 20.94 -1.60
C LYS A 317 -6.38 22.35 -1.11
N GLY A 318 -6.20 22.62 0.19
CA GLY A 318 -6.35 23.94 0.78
C GLY A 318 -7.80 24.46 0.82
N MET A 319 -8.80 23.56 0.77
CA MET A 319 -10.21 23.94 0.80
C MET A 319 -10.66 24.31 2.21
N GLU A 320 -11.62 25.23 2.30
CA GLU A 320 -12.32 25.46 3.56
C GLU A 320 -13.15 24.22 3.95
N PRO A 321 -13.19 23.83 5.25
CA PRO A 321 -13.83 22.58 5.68
C PRO A 321 -15.30 22.43 5.26
N GLY A 322 -16.06 23.52 5.28
CA GLY A 322 -17.46 23.53 4.86
C GLY A 322 -17.62 23.23 3.36
N ASP A 323 -16.77 23.84 2.53
CA ASP A 323 -16.77 23.66 1.08
C ASP A 323 -16.30 22.23 0.72
N ALA A 324 -15.28 21.73 1.40
CA ALA A 324 -14.82 20.34 1.25
C ALA A 324 -15.94 19.33 1.55
N TYR A 325 -16.71 19.54 2.62
CA TYR A 325 -17.82 18.68 2.97
C TYR A 325 -18.98 18.78 1.95
N ILE A 326 -19.30 20.00 1.46
CA ILE A 326 -20.28 20.19 0.37
C ILE A 326 -19.82 19.47 -0.90
N LEU A 327 -18.53 19.58 -1.27
CA LEU A 327 -17.96 18.90 -2.43
C LEU A 327 -18.11 17.36 -2.29
N CYS A 328 -17.87 16.81 -1.11
CA CYS A 328 -18.13 15.39 -0.86
C CYS A 328 -19.59 15.01 -1.12
N SER A 329 -20.56 15.85 -0.75
CA SER A 329 -21.98 15.57 -0.97
C SER A 329 -22.37 15.49 -2.44
N VAL A 330 -21.71 16.26 -3.29
CA VAL A 330 -22.11 16.40 -4.72
C VAL A 330 -21.23 15.57 -5.66
N ALA A 331 -20.06 15.10 -5.22
CA ALA A 331 -19.09 14.48 -6.12
C ALA A 331 -18.37 13.24 -5.57
N LEU A 332 -18.41 12.97 -4.26
CA LEU A 332 -17.80 11.76 -3.67
C LEU A 332 -18.73 10.57 -3.85
N ASN A 333 -18.24 9.52 -4.51
CA ASN A 333 -18.97 8.26 -4.63
C ASN A 333 -18.50 7.30 -3.54
N LEU A 334 -19.34 7.03 -2.55
CA LEU A 334 -19.08 6.01 -1.53
C LEU A 334 -19.42 4.63 -2.09
N ARG A 335 -18.47 3.70 -1.97
CA ARG A 335 -18.61 2.30 -2.41
C ARG A 335 -18.31 1.37 -1.24
N ILE A 336 -19.04 0.28 -1.15
CA ILE A 336 -18.77 -0.76 -0.16
C ILE A 336 -17.59 -1.58 -0.67
N THR A 337 -16.45 -1.51 0.04
CA THR A 337 -15.24 -2.23 -0.34
C THR A 337 -15.42 -3.73 -0.10
N GLN A 338 -15.73 -4.10 1.15
CA GLN A 338 -16.10 -5.46 1.58
C GLN A 338 -16.99 -5.41 2.84
N LEU A 339 -17.77 -6.49 3.05
CA LEU A 339 -18.76 -6.61 4.14
C LEU A 339 -18.47 -7.76 5.12
N VAL A 340 -17.39 -8.51 4.93
CA VAL A 340 -17.31 -9.91 5.38
C VAL A 340 -16.21 -10.21 6.40
N ASP A 341 -15.18 -9.38 6.55
CA ASP A 341 -13.98 -9.70 7.34
C ASP A 341 -14.03 -9.25 8.82
N GLY A 342 -15.22 -9.10 9.36
CA GLY A 342 -15.41 -8.59 10.72
C GLY A 342 -15.30 -7.07 10.83
N THR A 343 -14.34 -6.46 10.13
CA THR A 343 -14.25 -5.03 9.89
C THR A 343 -14.72 -4.77 8.46
N LYS A 344 -15.75 -3.95 8.28
CA LYS A 344 -16.28 -3.58 6.97
C LYS A 344 -15.52 -2.41 6.39
N GLY A 345 -15.38 -2.39 5.05
CA GLY A 345 -14.72 -1.32 4.34
C GLY A 345 -15.66 -0.48 3.50
N VAL A 346 -15.52 0.84 3.57
CA VAL A 346 -16.10 1.80 2.63
C VAL A 346 -14.98 2.64 2.06
N HIS A 347 -14.94 2.81 0.74
CA HIS A 347 -14.04 3.76 0.11
C HIS A 347 -14.80 4.83 -0.66
N GLY A 348 -14.29 6.05 -0.58
CA GLY A 348 -14.82 7.20 -1.28
C GLY A 348 -13.97 7.52 -2.50
N MET A 349 -14.59 7.59 -3.68
CA MET A 349 -13.97 7.88 -4.97
C MET A 349 -14.28 9.31 -5.39
N LEU A 350 -13.26 10.16 -5.47
CA LEU A 350 -13.39 11.55 -5.93
C LEU A 350 -12.56 11.75 -7.21
N SER A 351 -13.21 12.18 -8.31
CA SER A 351 -12.52 12.37 -9.59
C SER A 351 -11.45 13.45 -9.52
N LYS A 352 -10.27 13.16 -10.08
CA LYS A 352 -9.18 14.15 -10.27
C LYS A 352 -9.55 15.25 -11.28
N ASP A 353 -10.46 14.98 -12.21
CA ASP A 353 -10.90 15.95 -13.23
C ASP A 353 -11.65 17.16 -12.65
N LEU A 354 -12.05 17.10 -11.38
CA LEU A 354 -12.66 18.23 -10.67
C LEU A 354 -11.64 19.34 -10.36
N PHE A 355 -10.36 19.03 -10.36
CA PHE A 355 -9.26 19.94 -10.01
C PHE A 355 -8.51 20.34 -11.28
N ARG A 356 -8.62 21.62 -11.66
CA ARG A 356 -8.02 22.21 -12.88
C ARG A 356 -6.74 22.94 -12.58
#